data_d6bddeae3f60bb3be77304f6b1ff1312
#
_entry.id   d6bddeae3f60bb3be77304f6b1ff1312
#
_cell.length_a   1.000
_cell.length_b   1.000
_cell.length_c   1.000
_cell.angle_alpha   90.00
_cell.angle_beta   90.00
_cell.angle_gamma   90.00
#
_symmetry.space_group_name_H-M   'P 1'
#
loop_
_entity.id
_entity.type
_entity.pdbx_description
1 polymer ?
#
loop_
_entity_poly.entity_id
_entity_poly.type
_entity_poly.pdbx_seq_one_letter_code
_entity_poly.pdbx_strand_id
1 'polypeptide(L)'
;GWGHAWTMAALAGTMFCTRAIIPEEIFNSITTHKITHFGGAPIVLNMLLNSPAARDFKCRRPVEIMTAGAPPPASILQGIERLGFNVTQVYGLTETYGHTVMSTWNSDWNDLQNDKKAQLKARQGVGMIHTSGLKVVDLDSGEQVAQDGIHTGEILIRGNTIMKGYLKDLSTTETVFKNGWFHTGDIAVMHPDGYIEIKDRLKDIIISGGENISSVEIEDVLHKHESISLAAVVALPDEKWGEVPCAFIELIDGKSLSEDEIESFCREHLAGFKRPKKVIFCELPKTATGKIQKYELRVRARSAEC
;
A
#
# COMPACT_ATOMS: atom_id res chain seq x y z
N GLY A 1 15.10 -3.11 3.93
CA GLY A 1 14.81 -3.15 5.05
C GLY A 1 15.17 -2.29 6.25
N TRP A 2 14.44 -1.20 6.48
CA TRP A 2 14.58 -0.40 7.68
C TRP A 2 14.51 -1.25 8.95
N GLY A 3 15.53 -1.14 9.81
CA GLY A 3 15.58 -1.80 11.09
C GLY A 3 15.97 -3.28 11.05
N HIS A 4 15.76 -4.01 9.96
CA HIS A 4 16.07 -5.45 9.93
C HIS A 4 17.54 -5.77 10.24
N ALA A 5 18.49 -5.01 9.69
CA ALA A 5 19.91 -5.23 9.96
C ALA A 5 20.25 -5.11 11.46
N TRP A 6 19.71 -4.07 12.10
CA TRP A 6 19.90 -3.81 13.53
C TRP A 6 19.20 -4.86 14.40
N THR A 7 17.97 -5.22 14.03
CA THR A 7 17.18 -6.25 14.72
C THR A 7 17.91 -7.62 14.65
N MET A 8 18.38 -8.00 13.46
CA MET A 8 19.10 -9.28 13.30
C MET A 8 20.40 -9.29 14.08
N ALA A 9 21.14 -8.19 14.12
CA ALA A 9 22.34 -8.07 14.94
C ALA A 9 22.02 -8.17 16.45
N ALA A 10 20.96 -7.50 16.92
CA ALA A 10 20.55 -7.54 18.32
C ALA A 10 20.06 -8.93 18.77
N LEU A 11 19.44 -9.68 17.87
CA LEU A 11 18.93 -11.03 18.12
C LEU A 11 19.95 -12.15 17.84
N ALA A 12 21.19 -11.81 17.45
CA ALA A 12 22.18 -12.77 16.97
C ALA A 12 21.67 -13.67 15.83
N GLY A 13 20.79 -13.12 14.99
CA GLY A 13 20.19 -13.82 13.88
C GLY A 13 21.08 -13.84 12.64
N THR A 14 20.75 -14.70 11.67
CA THR A 14 21.43 -14.77 10.38
C THR A 14 20.65 -13.99 9.34
N MET A 15 21.29 -13.06 8.64
CA MET A 15 20.71 -12.30 7.55
C MET A 15 21.19 -12.86 6.20
N PHE A 16 20.25 -13.22 5.34
CA PHE A 16 20.49 -13.63 3.97
C PHE A 16 20.16 -12.46 3.04
N CYS A 17 21.16 -11.99 2.28
CA CYS A 17 21.01 -10.85 1.37
C CYS A 17 20.92 -11.33 -0.09
N THR A 18 19.98 -10.81 -0.85
CA THR A 18 19.85 -11.02 -2.30
C THR A 18 20.26 -9.77 -3.06
N ARG A 19 20.79 -9.91 -4.28
CA ARG A 19 21.15 -8.78 -5.14
C ARG A 19 19.98 -8.33 -6.03
N ALA A 20 19.07 -9.25 -6.33
CA ALA A 20 17.94 -9.02 -7.20
C ALA A 20 16.68 -9.66 -6.63
N ILE A 21 15.52 -9.15 -7.06
CA ILE A 21 14.21 -9.70 -6.73
C ILE A 21 13.84 -10.68 -7.84
N ILE A 22 14.27 -11.93 -7.70
CA ILE A 22 13.99 -13.03 -8.63
C ILE A 22 13.16 -14.08 -7.87
N PRO A 23 11.89 -14.29 -8.20
CA PRO A 23 10.99 -15.18 -7.48
C PRO A 23 11.54 -16.59 -7.28
N GLU A 24 12.12 -17.18 -8.32
CA GLU A 24 12.71 -18.53 -8.31
C GLU A 24 13.86 -18.64 -7.29
N GLU A 25 14.72 -17.61 -7.25
CA GLU A 25 15.84 -17.55 -6.29
C GLU A 25 15.32 -17.36 -4.87
N ILE A 26 14.25 -16.59 -4.67
CA ILE A 26 13.62 -16.39 -3.36
C ILE A 26 13.05 -17.71 -2.86
N PHE A 27 12.25 -18.43 -3.66
CA PHE A 27 11.69 -19.73 -3.29
C PHE A 27 12.78 -20.76 -2.99
N ASN A 28 13.81 -20.82 -3.82
CA ASN A 28 14.96 -21.70 -3.61
C ASN A 28 15.71 -21.35 -2.32
N SER A 29 15.94 -20.06 -2.06
CA SER A 29 16.61 -19.59 -0.85
C SER A 29 15.83 -19.94 0.42
N ILE A 30 14.50 -19.77 0.41
CA ILE A 30 13.63 -20.15 1.53
C ILE A 30 13.81 -21.63 1.86
N THR A 31 13.85 -22.49 0.84
CA THR A 31 13.98 -23.94 1.02
C THR A 31 15.38 -24.34 1.45
N THR A 32 16.41 -23.87 0.75
CA THR A 32 17.81 -24.27 0.92
C THR A 32 18.41 -23.73 2.22
N HIS A 33 18.16 -22.44 2.50
CA HIS A 33 18.72 -21.76 3.68
C HIS A 33 17.76 -21.75 4.87
N LYS A 34 16.58 -22.39 4.73
CA LYS A 34 15.57 -22.47 5.79
C LYS A 34 15.15 -21.09 6.31
N ILE A 35 14.97 -20.13 5.40
CA ILE A 35 14.55 -18.76 5.74
C ILE A 35 13.24 -18.83 6.51
N THR A 36 13.16 -18.09 7.61
CA THR A 36 11.98 -18.03 8.49
C THR A 36 11.20 -16.74 8.34
N HIS A 37 11.89 -15.65 7.99
CA HIS A 37 11.32 -14.32 7.90
C HIS A 37 11.91 -13.58 6.69
N PHE A 38 11.12 -12.77 6.00
CA PHE A 38 11.66 -11.77 5.08
C PHE A 38 10.77 -10.53 5.00
N GLY A 39 11.33 -9.44 4.49
CA GLY A 39 10.59 -8.21 4.23
C GLY A 39 10.53 -7.93 2.74
N GLY A 40 9.36 -7.53 2.25
CA GLY A 40 9.18 -7.16 0.84
C GLY A 40 8.03 -6.18 0.66
N ALA A 41 8.17 -5.28 -0.31
CA ALA A 41 7.07 -4.41 -0.74
C ALA A 41 5.96 -5.26 -1.41
N PRO A 42 4.71 -4.75 -1.51
CA PRO A 42 3.60 -5.48 -2.14
C PRO A 42 3.90 -6.00 -3.55
N ILE A 43 4.70 -5.26 -4.32
CA ILE A 43 5.13 -5.73 -5.65
C ILE A 43 5.94 -7.03 -5.59
N VAL A 44 6.76 -7.22 -4.56
CA VAL A 44 7.52 -8.48 -4.39
C VAL A 44 6.56 -9.63 -4.15
N LEU A 45 5.52 -9.41 -3.33
CA LEU A 45 4.47 -10.40 -3.08
C LEU A 45 3.72 -10.74 -4.37
N ASN A 46 3.39 -9.73 -5.17
CA ASN A 46 2.76 -9.93 -6.47
C ASN A 46 3.64 -10.72 -7.44
N MET A 47 4.94 -10.41 -7.53
CA MET A 47 5.89 -11.16 -8.35
C MET A 47 6.00 -12.61 -7.91
N LEU A 48 6.06 -12.88 -6.60
CA LEU A 48 6.09 -14.23 -6.07
C LEU A 48 4.82 -15.00 -6.45
N LEU A 49 3.64 -14.39 -6.27
CA LEU A 49 2.34 -15.00 -6.54
C LEU A 49 2.17 -15.36 -8.02
N ASN A 50 2.63 -14.51 -8.92
CA ASN A 50 2.48 -14.68 -10.37
C ASN A 50 3.62 -15.46 -11.03
N SER A 51 4.68 -15.81 -10.28
CA SER A 51 5.78 -16.63 -10.82
C SER A 51 5.32 -18.05 -11.13
N PRO A 52 5.76 -18.64 -12.25
CA PRO A 52 5.56 -20.05 -12.53
C PRO A 52 6.06 -20.97 -11.38
N ALA A 53 7.13 -20.58 -10.69
CA ALA A 53 7.69 -21.33 -9.58
C ALA A 53 6.74 -21.41 -8.36
N ALA A 54 5.77 -20.51 -8.24
CA ALA A 54 4.76 -20.55 -7.18
C ALA A 54 3.90 -21.80 -7.23
N ARG A 55 3.68 -22.37 -8.44
CA ARG A 55 2.83 -23.57 -8.64
C ARG A 55 3.35 -24.78 -7.92
N ASP A 56 4.66 -24.93 -7.88
CA ASP A 56 5.35 -26.09 -7.29
C ASP A 56 5.89 -25.81 -5.88
N PHE A 57 5.84 -24.54 -5.46
CA PHE A 57 6.33 -24.13 -4.16
C PHE A 57 5.36 -24.57 -3.06
N LYS A 58 5.91 -25.30 -2.08
CA LYS A 58 5.21 -25.68 -0.84
C LYS A 58 6.07 -25.33 0.34
N CYS A 59 5.61 -24.40 1.13
CA CYS A 59 6.25 -24.07 2.39
C CYS A 59 6.11 -25.25 3.36
N ARG A 60 7.23 -25.84 3.80
CA ARG A 60 7.21 -26.93 4.80
C ARG A 60 6.87 -26.43 6.21
N ARG A 61 7.01 -25.14 6.44
CA ARG A 61 6.68 -24.41 7.67
C ARG A 61 6.28 -22.98 7.30
N PRO A 62 5.42 -22.32 8.07
CA PRO A 62 5.10 -20.92 7.80
C PRO A 62 6.35 -20.06 7.74
N VAL A 63 6.41 -19.16 6.77
CA VAL A 63 7.44 -18.14 6.64
C VAL A 63 6.77 -16.78 6.86
N GLU A 64 7.31 -16.04 7.81
CA GLU A 64 6.77 -14.72 8.18
C GLU A 64 7.21 -13.66 7.17
N ILE A 65 6.27 -12.94 6.62
CA ILE A 65 6.54 -11.81 5.73
C ILE A 65 6.11 -10.51 6.39
N MET A 66 7.03 -9.54 6.44
CA MET A 66 6.70 -8.16 6.75
C MET A 66 6.58 -7.37 5.45
N THR A 67 5.43 -6.76 5.18
CA THR A 67 5.21 -5.93 4.00
C THR A 67 4.91 -4.49 4.38
N ALA A 68 5.47 -3.55 3.61
CA ALA A 68 5.35 -2.11 3.82
C ALA A 68 5.57 -1.35 2.51
N GLY A 69 5.36 -0.03 2.57
CA GLY A 69 5.63 0.92 1.46
C GLY A 69 4.40 1.30 0.65
N ALA A 70 3.40 0.45 0.59
CA ALA A 70 2.07 0.71 0.06
C ALA A 70 1.07 -0.28 0.69
N PRO A 71 -0.23 0.01 0.71
CA PRO A 71 -1.23 -0.98 1.09
C PRO A 71 -1.25 -2.12 0.06
N PRO A 72 -1.06 -3.38 0.47
CA PRO A 72 -1.22 -4.52 -0.44
C PRO A 72 -2.71 -4.80 -0.68
N PRO A 73 -3.14 -5.07 -1.93
CA PRO A 73 -4.49 -5.56 -2.20
C PRO A 73 -4.81 -6.82 -1.40
N ALA A 74 -6.04 -6.93 -0.90
CA ALA A 74 -6.48 -8.09 -0.13
C ALA A 74 -6.33 -9.42 -0.91
N SER A 75 -6.53 -9.40 -2.24
CA SER A 75 -6.33 -10.54 -3.13
C SER A 75 -4.89 -11.06 -3.14
N ILE A 76 -3.91 -10.15 -3.12
CA ILE A 76 -2.48 -10.49 -3.05
C ILE A 76 -2.16 -11.14 -1.70
N LEU A 77 -2.64 -10.56 -0.59
CA LEU A 77 -2.46 -11.14 0.74
C LEU A 77 -3.01 -12.57 0.82
N GLN A 78 -4.24 -12.76 0.35
CA GLN A 78 -4.87 -14.07 0.33
C GLN A 78 -4.11 -15.07 -0.55
N GLY A 79 -3.63 -14.63 -1.73
CA GLY A 79 -2.85 -15.49 -2.62
C GLY A 79 -1.54 -15.97 -2.00
N ILE A 80 -0.79 -15.06 -1.40
CA ILE A 80 0.49 -15.35 -0.73
C ILE A 80 0.29 -16.28 0.48
N GLU A 81 -0.78 -16.10 1.24
CA GLU A 81 -1.11 -16.99 2.36
C GLU A 81 -1.43 -18.43 1.92
N ARG A 82 -2.06 -18.60 0.76
CA ARG A 82 -2.27 -19.94 0.16
C ARG A 82 -0.97 -20.67 -0.19
N LEU A 83 0.12 -19.93 -0.42
CA LEU A 83 1.45 -20.49 -0.62
C LEU A 83 2.14 -20.92 0.69
N GLY A 84 1.52 -20.65 1.84
CA GLY A 84 2.04 -21.01 3.16
C GLY A 84 2.84 -19.90 3.85
N PHE A 85 2.71 -18.66 3.40
CA PHE A 85 3.30 -17.50 4.06
C PHE A 85 2.32 -16.91 5.09
N ASN A 86 2.88 -16.29 6.12
CA ASN A 86 2.11 -15.48 7.06
C ASN A 86 2.51 -14.02 6.87
N VAL A 87 1.57 -13.16 6.47
CA VAL A 87 1.86 -11.77 6.11
C VAL A 87 1.43 -10.83 7.22
N THR A 88 2.35 -10.00 7.68
CA THR A 88 2.09 -8.87 8.57
C THR A 88 2.37 -7.57 7.83
N GLN A 89 1.35 -6.76 7.71
CA GLN A 89 1.50 -5.42 7.16
C GLN A 89 1.96 -4.45 8.24
N VAL A 90 2.86 -3.55 7.87
CA VAL A 90 3.31 -2.46 8.73
C VAL A 90 3.26 -1.14 7.97
N TYR A 91 3.01 -0.06 8.70
CA TYR A 91 3.00 1.29 8.16
C TYR A 91 3.97 2.19 8.91
N GLY A 92 4.61 3.02 8.16
CA GLY A 92 5.53 4.06 8.62
C GLY A 92 6.24 4.71 7.44
N LEU A 93 7.00 5.74 7.72
CA LEU A 93 7.71 6.56 6.75
C LEU A 93 9.20 6.64 7.13
N THR A 94 10.01 7.21 6.26
CA THR A 94 11.39 7.58 6.59
C THR A 94 11.42 8.56 7.76
N GLU A 95 10.46 9.46 7.78
CA GLU A 95 10.22 10.47 8.80
C GLU A 95 9.87 9.90 10.18
N THR A 96 9.44 8.65 10.25
CA THR A 96 9.12 7.93 11.50
C THR A 96 10.17 6.88 11.88
N TYR A 97 11.33 6.86 11.19
CA TYR A 97 12.40 5.87 11.36
C TYR A 97 11.94 4.43 11.10
N GLY A 98 11.00 4.23 10.18
CA GLY A 98 10.40 2.94 9.86
C GLY A 98 8.98 2.82 10.38
N HIS A 99 8.57 1.61 10.72
CA HIS A 99 7.18 1.34 11.05
C HIS A 99 6.81 1.79 12.45
N THR A 100 5.67 2.47 12.54
CA THR A 100 5.03 2.95 13.76
C THR A 100 3.67 2.30 13.98
N VAL A 101 3.14 1.62 12.97
CA VAL A 101 1.86 0.92 13.00
C VAL A 101 2.05 -0.49 12.46
N MET A 102 1.36 -1.45 13.06
CA MET A 102 1.42 -2.87 12.68
C MET A 102 0.02 -3.48 12.66
N SER A 103 -0.28 -4.23 11.62
CA SER A 103 -1.51 -5.02 11.50
C SER A 103 -1.40 -6.27 12.37
N THR A 104 -1.58 -6.09 13.68
CA THR A 104 -1.57 -7.17 14.66
C THR A 104 -2.80 -8.04 14.45
N TRP A 105 -2.63 -9.36 14.44
CA TRP A 105 -3.73 -10.30 14.31
C TRP A 105 -4.47 -10.45 15.65
N ASN A 106 -5.80 -10.33 15.61
CA ASN A 106 -6.63 -10.64 16.77
C ASN A 106 -7.12 -12.10 16.68
N SER A 107 -6.98 -12.87 17.76
CA SER A 107 -7.44 -14.26 17.83
C SER A 107 -8.93 -14.44 17.54
N ASP A 108 -9.75 -13.45 17.87
CA ASP A 108 -11.19 -13.47 17.61
C ASP A 108 -11.56 -13.53 16.13
N TRP A 109 -10.57 -13.24 15.27
CA TRP A 109 -10.76 -13.30 13.81
C TRP A 109 -10.49 -14.69 13.23
N ASN A 110 -10.01 -15.65 14.03
CA ASN A 110 -9.66 -16.99 13.56
C ASN A 110 -10.83 -17.75 12.94
N ASP A 111 -12.03 -17.53 13.40
CA ASP A 111 -13.22 -18.23 12.94
C ASP A 111 -13.99 -17.49 11.82
N LEU A 112 -13.49 -16.33 11.39
CA LEU A 112 -14.09 -15.58 10.28
C LEU A 112 -13.84 -16.26 8.92
N GLN A 113 -14.68 -15.94 7.94
CA GLN A 113 -14.48 -16.37 6.56
C GLN A 113 -13.21 -15.73 5.97
N ASN A 114 -12.58 -16.42 5.01
CA ASN A 114 -11.29 -16.01 4.45
C ASN A 114 -11.30 -14.61 3.84
N ASP A 115 -12.37 -14.22 3.16
CA ASP A 115 -12.49 -12.88 2.57
C ASP A 115 -12.51 -11.79 3.64
N LYS A 116 -13.20 -12.05 4.76
CA LYS A 116 -13.21 -11.11 5.90
C LYS A 116 -11.85 -11.02 6.57
N LYS A 117 -11.15 -12.15 6.74
CA LYS A 117 -9.77 -12.18 7.24
C LYS A 117 -8.84 -11.35 6.36
N ALA A 118 -8.94 -11.50 5.03
CA ALA A 118 -8.14 -10.74 4.08
C ALA A 118 -8.40 -9.23 4.18
N GLN A 119 -9.67 -8.81 4.30
CA GLN A 119 -10.04 -7.41 4.52
C GLN A 119 -9.43 -6.85 5.81
N LEU A 120 -9.51 -7.61 6.91
CA LEU A 120 -8.94 -7.19 8.19
C LEU A 120 -7.41 -7.08 8.15
N LYS A 121 -6.74 -8.00 7.47
CA LYS A 121 -5.29 -7.98 7.25
C LYS A 121 -4.82 -6.85 6.33
N ALA A 122 -5.68 -6.37 5.44
CA ALA A 122 -5.36 -5.25 4.55
C ALA A 122 -5.33 -3.89 5.28
N ARG A 123 -5.88 -3.80 6.50
CA ARG A 123 -5.77 -2.60 7.34
C ARG A 123 -4.35 -2.45 7.87
N GLN A 124 -3.86 -1.21 8.04
CA GLN A 124 -2.49 -0.96 8.49
C GLN A 124 -2.28 -1.31 9.96
N GLY A 125 -3.35 -1.32 10.76
CA GLY A 125 -3.29 -1.82 12.14
C GLY A 125 -3.31 -0.74 13.21
N VAL A 126 -2.62 -1.00 14.31
CA VAL A 126 -2.56 -0.18 15.51
C VAL A 126 -1.16 0.32 15.78
N GLY A 127 -1.04 1.39 16.58
CA GLY A 127 0.24 1.95 16.98
C GLY A 127 1.13 0.93 17.70
N MET A 128 2.41 0.88 17.34
CA MET A 128 3.41 0.04 17.99
C MET A 128 3.80 0.61 19.37
N ILE A 129 4.45 -0.19 20.20
CA ILE A 129 4.82 0.17 21.58
C ILE A 129 5.64 1.47 21.70
N HIS A 130 6.42 1.82 20.69
CA HIS A 130 7.21 3.06 20.66
C HIS A 130 6.45 4.26 20.07
N THR A 131 5.23 4.06 19.59
CA THR A 131 4.34 5.11 19.07
C THR A 131 3.54 5.68 20.23
N SER A 132 3.94 6.85 20.74
CA SER A 132 3.28 7.45 21.91
C SER A 132 1.94 8.10 21.60
N GLY A 133 1.62 8.29 20.32
CA GLY A 133 0.31 8.77 19.86
C GLY A 133 0.08 8.49 18.38
N LEU A 134 -1.12 8.04 18.08
CA LEU A 134 -1.66 7.81 16.74
C LEU A 134 -3.10 8.31 16.71
N LYS A 135 -3.43 9.18 15.78
CA LYS A 135 -4.81 9.64 15.57
C LYS A 135 -5.06 9.97 14.11
N VAL A 136 -6.32 9.99 13.73
CA VAL A 136 -6.80 10.46 12.43
C VAL A 136 -7.61 11.72 12.68
N VAL A 137 -7.29 12.81 12.00
CA VAL A 137 -7.94 14.10 12.19
C VAL A 137 -8.56 14.61 10.90
N ASP A 138 -9.72 15.20 11.02
CA ASP A 138 -10.38 15.88 9.91
C ASP A 138 -9.54 17.07 9.43
N LEU A 139 -9.44 17.24 8.13
CA LEU A 139 -8.54 18.22 7.50
C LEU A 139 -8.98 19.67 7.74
N ASP A 140 -10.28 19.90 7.87
CA ASP A 140 -10.83 21.24 7.99
C ASP A 140 -10.91 21.68 9.46
N SER A 141 -11.47 20.83 10.31
CA SER A 141 -11.66 21.15 11.74
C SER A 141 -10.42 20.86 12.60
N GLY A 142 -9.53 19.96 12.18
CA GLY A 142 -8.41 19.47 12.98
C GLY A 142 -8.81 18.59 14.16
N GLU A 143 -10.11 18.28 14.30
CA GLU A 143 -10.63 17.41 15.34
C GLU A 143 -10.45 15.94 14.95
N GLN A 144 -10.38 15.06 15.96
CA GLN A 144 -10.28 13.63 15.71
C GLN A 144 -11.58 13.11 15.07
N VAL A 145 -11.44 12.36 13.97
CA VAL A 145 -12.60 11.75 13.30
C VAL A 145 -13.26 10.68 14.14
N ALA A 146 -14.53 10.38 13.85
CA ALA A 146 -15.24 9.25 14.47
C ALA A 146 -14.52 7.93 14.15
N GLN A 147 -14.47 7.04 15.14
CA GLN A 147 -13.89 5.70 14.99
C GLN A 147 -14.94 4.72 14.43
N ASP A 148 -15.38 4.97 13.21
CA ASP A 148 -16.46 4.21 12.55
C ASP A 148 -16.01 3.50 11.25
N GLY A 149 -14.75 3.72 10.83
CA GLY A 149 -14.22 3.18 9.58
C GLY A 149 -14.78 3.88 8.32
N ILE A 150 -15.42 5.03 8.47
CA ILE A 150 -16.09 5.78 7.39
C ILE A 150 -15.51 7.17 7.23
N HIS A 151 -15.44 7.94 8.32
CA HIS A 151 -14.95 9.32 8.28
C HIS A 151 -13.45 9.34 8.05
N THR A 152 -13.04 10.01 6.99
CA THR A 152 -11.64 10.13 6.57
C THR A 152 -10.97 11.34 7.22
N GLY A 153 -9.66 11.23 7.44
CA GLY A 153 -8.85 12.33 7.91
C GLY A 153 -7.36 12.02 7.73
N GLU A 154 -6.50 12.96 8.10
CA GLU A 154 -5.05 12.79 8.03
C GLU A 154 -4.53 12.01 9.24
N ILE A 155 -3.61 11.09 9.00
CA ILE A 155 -2.88 10.37 10.06
C ILE A 155 -1.88 11.31 10.70
N LEU A 156 -1.98 11.46 12.01
CA LEU A 156 -1.01 12.17 12.84
C LEU A 156 -0.31 11.20 13.78
N ILE A 157 1.02 11.32 13.83
CA ILE A 157 1.86 10.43 14.65
C ILE A 157 2.69 11.24 15.64
N ARG A 158 2.90 10.64 16.81
CA ARG A 158 3.78 11.17 17.86
C ARG A 158 4.60 10.04 18.45
N GLY A 159 5.89 10.27 18.66
CA GLY A 159 6.77 9.26 19.25
C GLY A 159 8.24 9.65 19.19
N ASN A 160 9.08 8.89 19.89
CA ASN A 160 10.52 9.18 20.01
C ASN A 160 11.29 8.87 18.72
N THR A 161 10.70 8.12 17.79
CA THR A 161 11.30 7.75 16.50
C THR A 161 11.00 8.74 15.39
N ILE A 162 10.15 9.75 15.66
CA ILE A 162 9.83 10.78 14.66
C ILE A 162 11.06 11.66 14.43
N MET A 163 11.33 11.99 13.15
CA MET A 163 12.45 12.84 12.75
C MET A 163 12.42 14.19 13.45
N LYS A 164 13.59 14.84 13.54
CA LYS A 164 13.68 16.23 14.00
C LYS A 164 13.22 17.24 12.93
N GLY A 165 13.30 16.87 11.67
CA GLY A 165 12.94 17.71 10.54
C GLY A 165 13.69 17.33 9.27
N TYR A 166 13.38 18.00 8.17
CA TYR A 166 14.07 17.88 6.90
C TYR A 166 15.39 18.66 6.91
N LEU A 167 16.42 18.07 6.33
CA LEU A 167 17.76 18.66 6.28
C LEU A 167 17.75 19.97 5.48
N LYS A 168 18.12 21.09 6.15
CA LYS A 168 18.20 22.44 5.55
C LYS A 168 16.86 22.93 4.94
N ASP A 169 15.73 22.38 5.37
CA ASP A 169 14.39 22.77 4.93
C ASP A 169 13.49 23.00 6.16
N LEU A 170 13.68 24.15 6.80
CA LEU A 170 12.91 24.52 7.97
C LEU A 170 11.46 24.79 7.61
N SER A 171 11.19 25.39 6.45
CA SER A 171 9.83 25.75 6.05
C SER A 171 8.94 24.53 5.87
N THR A 172 9.42 23.49 5.17
CA THR A 172 8.69 22.23 5.07
C THR A 172 8.59 21.53 6.43
N THR A 173 9.65 21.59 7.25
CA THR A 173 9.61 21.00 8.60
C THR A 173 8.49 21.63 9.44
N GLU A 174 8.36 22.95 9.46
CA GLU A 174 7.32 23.65 10.22
C GLU A 174 5.91 23.36 9.71
N THR A 175 5.75 23.06 8.41
CA THR A 175 4.44 22.69 7.85
C THR A 175 3.97 21.31 8.29
N VAL A 176 4.90 20.36 8.47
CA VAL A 176 4.56 18.98 8.85
C VAL A 176 4.55 18.75 10.36
N PHE A 177 5.06 19.70 11.16
CA PHE A 177 5.00 19.63 12.63
C PHE A 177 4.09 20.72 13.17
N LYS A 178 2.91 20.32 13.65
CA LYS A 178 1.97 21.25 14.28
C LYS A 178 1.51 20.69 15.63
N ASN A 179 1.49 21.52 16.66
CA ASN A 179 1.00 21.17 18.00
C ASN A 179 1.62 19.88 18.58
N GLY A 180 2.90 19.62 18.26
CA GLY A 180 3.63 18.45 18.75
C GLY A 180 3.27 17.13 18.04
N TRP A 181 2.60 17.19 16.88
CA TRP A 181 2.28 16.05 16.04
C TRP A 181 2.97 16.17 14.68
N PHE A 182 3.38 15.02 14.15
CA PHE A 182 3.85 14.88 12.78
C PHE A 182 2.64 14.58 11.87
N HIS A 183 2.44 15.43 10.90
CA HIS A 183 1.44 15.31 9.84
C HIS A 183 2.00 14.48 8.71
N THR A 184 1.43 13.30 8.47
CA THR A 184 2.01 12.32 7.54
C THR A 184 1.69 12.60 6.07
N GLY A 185 0.62 13.36 5.81
CA GLY A 185 0.06 13.53 4.47
C GLY A 185 -0.64 12.27 3.94
N ASP A 186 -0.85 11.25 4.76
CA ASP A 186 -1.60 10.05 4.42
C ASP A 186 -3.02 10.14 5.00
N ILE A 187 -4.03 9.88 4.18
CA ILE A 187 -5.45 9.92 4.54
C ILE A 187 -5.92 8.51 4.91
N ALA A 188 -6.61 8.42 6.03
CA ALA A 188 -7.10 7.16 6.57
C ALA A 188 -8.47 7.30 7.22
N VAL A 189 -9.06 6.18 7.54
CA VAL A 189 -10.16 6.04 8.51
C VAL A 189 -9.63 5.35 9.77
N MET A 190 -10.32 5.55 10.89
CA MET A 190 -10.08 4.79 12.12
C MET A 190 -11.29 3.91 12.41
N HIS A 191 -11.06 2.63 12.58
CA HIS A 191 -12.09 1.65 12.90
C HIS A 191 -12.42 1.63 14.40
N PRO A 192 -13.60 1.10 14.82
CA PRO A 192 -13.99 1.01 16.24
C PRO A 192 -13.01 0.22 17.12
N ASP A 193 -12.24 -0.69 16.53
CA ASP A 193 -11.20 -1.49 17.20
C ASP A 193 -9.83 -0.78 17.25
N GLY A 194 -9.76 0.49 16.85
CA GLY A 194 -8.55 1.31 16.88
C GLY A 194 -7.60 1.07 15.71
N TYR A 195 -7.95 0.20 14.77
CA TYR A 195 -7.15 -0.02 13.55
C TYR A 195 -7.34 1.13 12.59
N ILE A 196 -6.24 1.62 12.02
CA ILE A 196 -6.29 2.55 10.90
C ILE A 196 -6.31 1.78 9.58
N GLU A 197 -6.96 2.37 8.58
CA GLU A 197 -6.95 1.90 7.20
C GLU A 197 -6.69 3.07 6.28
N ILE A 198 -5.54 3.06 5.59
CA ILE A 198 -5.14 4.11 4.65
C ILE A 198 -6.05 4.05 3.43
N LYS A 199 -6.58 5.20 3.08
CA LYS A 199 -7.44 5.37 1.90
C LYS A 199 -6.68 5.98 0.72
N ASP A 200 -5.79 6.93 0.98
CA ASP A 200 -4.92 7.52 -0.04
C ASP A 200 -3.82 8.41 0.58
N ARG A 201 -3.02 9.04 -0.28
CA ARG A 201 -2.21 10.20 0.08
C ARG A 201 -2.97 11.49 -0.22
N LEU A 202 -2.83 12.47 0.64
CA LEU A 202 -3.48 13.78 0.48
C LEU A 202 -3.24 14.37 -0.92
N LYS A 203 -2.01 14.25 -1.43
CA LYS A 203 -1.61 14.74 -2.75
C LYS A 203 -2.04 13.85 -3.94
N ASP A 204 -2.53 12.64 -3.68
CA ASP A 204 -2.95 11.66 -4.68
C ASP A 204 -4.48 11.56 -4.76
N ILE A 205 -5.21 12.15 -3.79
CA ILE A 205 -6.67 12.29 -3.86
C ILE A 205 -7.04 13.09 -5.11
N ILE A 206 -8.02 12.60 -5.84
CA ILE A 206 -8.56 13.21 -7.07
C ILE A 206 -9.82 13.98 -6.70
N ILE A 207 -9.84 15.29 -6.95
CA ILE A 207 -10.97 16.14 -6.62
C ILE A 207 -11.83 16.34 -7.88
N SER A 208 -12.89 15.55 -8.01
CA SER A 208 -13.76 15.54 -9.19
C SER A 208 -15.14 16.07 -8.85
N GLY A 209 -15.50 17.23 -9.38
CA GLY A 209 -16.80 17.86 -9.14
C GLY A 209 -17.08 18.18 -7.66
N GLY A 210 -16.05 18.39 -6.86
CA GLY A 210 -16.13 18.61 -5.41
C GLY A 210 -16.12 17.34 -4.56
N GLU A 211 -16.09 16.16 -5.17
CA GLU A 211 -15.99 14.87 -4.49
C GLU A 211 -14.54 14.39 -4.40
N ASN A 212 -14.13 13.91 -3.25
CA ASN A 212 -12.82 13.30 -3.03
C ASN A 212 -12.83 11.83 -3.46
N ILE A 213 -12.01 11.50 -4.46
CA ILE A 213 -11.88 10.14 -4.99
C ILE A 213 -10.52 9.58 -4.57
N SER A 214 -10.54 8.43 -3.90
CA SER A 214 -9.32 7.68 -3.59
C SER A 214 -8.78 7.00 -4.86
N SER A 215 -7.52 7.29 -5.19
CA SER A 215 -6.82 6.59 -6.27
C SER A 215 -6.61 5.11 -5.93
N VAL A 216 -6.37 4.81 -4.66
CA VAL A 216 -6.17 3.44 -4.14
C VAL A 216 -7.44 2.60 -4.29
N GLU A 217 -8.63 3.16 -4.06
CA GLU A 217 -9.90 2.44 -4.22
C GLU A 217 -10.08 1.95 -5.67
N ILE A 218 -9.72 2.77 -6.64
CA ILE A 218 -9.80 2.41 -8.05
C ILE A 218 -8.74 1.37 -8.40
N GLU A 219 -7.51 1.54 -7.92
CA GLU A 219 -6.42 0.59 -8.10
C GLU A 219 -6.77 -0.79 -7.54
N ASP A 220 -7.38 -0.85 -6.36
CA ASP A 220 -7.85 -2.11 -5.75
C ASP A 220 -8.90 -2.83 -6.58
N VAL A 221 -9.78 -2.08 -7.24
CA VAL A 221 -10.76 -2.66 -8.18
C VAL A 221 -10.05 -3.19 -9.41
N LEU A 222 -9.16 -2.41 -10.02
CA LEU A 222 -8.42 -2.83 -11.21
C LEU A 222 -7.57 -4.07 -10.97
N HIS A 223 -6.93 -4.20 -9.81
CA HIS A 223 -6.13 -5.38 -9.45
C HIS A 223 -6.95 -6.67 -9.27
N LYS A 224 -8.28 -6.62 -9.22
CA LYS A 224 -9.12 -7.81 -9.21
C LYS A 224 -9.29 -8.43 -10.61
N HIS A 225 -8.94 -7.70 -11.66
CA HIS A 225 -9.05 -8.18 -13.03
C HIS A 225 -7.90 -9.14 -13.37
N GLU A 226 -8.22 -10.33 -13.89
CA GLU A 226 -7.27 -11.43 -14.12
C GLU A 226 -6.15 -11.14 -15.14
N SER A 227 -6.29 -10.09 -15.96
CA SER A 227 -5.31 -9.71 -16.99
C SER A 227 -4.41 -8.55 -16.54
N ILE A 228 -4.66 -7.95 -15.38
CA ILE A 228 -3.90 -6.80 -14.89
C ILE A 228 -2.80 -7.25 -13.92
N SER A 229 -1.57 -6.90 -14.25
CA SER A 229 -0.40 -7.13 -13.39
C SER A 229 -0.27 -6.01 -12.35
N LEU A 230 -0.33 -4.75 -12.82
CA LEU A 230 -0.24 -3.57 -11.96
C LEU A 230 -1.16 -2.47 -12.49
N ALA A 231 -1.69 -1.68 -11.59
CA ALA A 231 -2.45 -0.48 -11.92
C ALA A 231 -2.02 0.69 -11.04
N ALA A 232 -2.04 1.89 -11.60
CA ALA A 232 -1.85 3.14 -10.88
C ALA A 232 -2.81 4.19 -11.40
N VAL A 233 -3.44 4.92 -10.50
CA VAL A 233 -4.42 5.94 -10.84
C VAL A 233 -3.93 7.31 -10.36
N VAL A 234 -4.03 8.30 -11.23
CA VAL A 234 -3.64 9.67 -10.94
C VAL A 234 -4.72 10.65 -11.40
N ALA A 235 -4.69 11.86 -10.83
CA ALA A 235 -5.54 12.95 -11.26
C ALA A 235 -5.11 13.42 -12.67
N LEU A 236 -6.10 13.56 -13.55
CA LEU A 236 -6.00 14.25 -14.84
C LEU A 236 -6.84 15.51 -14.79
N PRO A 237 -6.32 16.69 -15.12
CA PRO A 237 -7.11 17.91 -15.21
C PRO A 237 -8.28 17.76 -16.21
N ASP A 238 -9.46 18.25 -15.83
CA ASP A 238 -10.68 18.21 -16.62
C ASP A 238 -11.40 19.56 -16.52
N GLU A 239 -11.83 20.13 -17.67
CA GLU A 239 -12.45 21.45 -17.74
C GLU A 239 -13.79 21.51 -17.01
N LYS A 240 -14.53 20.41 -16.96
CA LYS A 240 -15.86 20.33 -16.36
C LYS A 240 -15.84 19.96 -14.88
N TRP A 241 -14.97 19.02 -14.51
CA TRP A 241 -14.97 18.39 -13.20
C TRP A 241 -13.79 18.83 -12.31
N GLY A 242 -12.88 19.68 -12.85
CA GLY A 242 -11.62 20.05 -12.20
C GLY A 242 -10.56 18.96 -12.41
N GLU A 243 -10.83 17.79 -11.86
CA GLU A 243 -10.01 16.59 -12.06
C GLU A 243 -10.87 15.36 -12.35
N VAL A 244 -10.28 14.38 -13.04
CA VAL A 244 -10.88 13.06 -13.27
C VAL A 244 -9.82 11.96 -13.10
N PRO A 245 -10.22 10.72 -12.74
CA PRO A 245 -9.28 9.62 -12.64
C PRO A 245 -8.72 9.20 -14.01
N CYS A 246 -7.38 9.06 -14.09
CA CYS A 246 -6.65 8.49 -15.22
C CYS A 246 -5.94 7.22 -14.74
N ALA A 247 -6.26 6.07 -15.32
CA ALA A 247 -5.68 4.79 -14.98
C ALA A 247 -4.53 4.44 -15.92
N PHE A 248 -3.38 4.09 -15.34
CA PHE A 248 -2.25 3.49 -16.04
C PHE A 248 -2.20 2.00 -15.68
N ILE A 249 -2.17 1.13 -16.67
CA ILE A 249 -2.32 -0.31 -16.51
C ILE A 249 -1.17 -1.06 -17.18
N GLU A 250 -0.52 -1.92 -16.40
CA GLU A 250 0.47 -2.89 -16.87
C GLU A 250 -0.22 -4.26 -16.91
N LEU A 251 -0.25 -4.88 -18.10
CA LEU A 251 -0.88 -6.18 -18.29
C LEU A 251 0.05 -7.34 -17.89
N ILE A 252 -0.53 -8.47 -17.58
CA ILE A 252 0.20 -9.73 -17.45
C ILE A 252 0.70 -10.14 -18.84
N ASP A 253 1.91 -10.67 -18.92
CA ASP A 253 2.52 -11.12 -20.18
C ASP A 253 1.60 -12.06 -20.98
N GLY A 254 1.41 -11.72 -22.25
CA GLY A 254 0.56 -12.48 -23.17
C GLY A 254 -0.96 -12.23 -23.01
N LYS A 255 -1.35 -11.35 -22.10
CA LYS A 255 -2.76 -10.90 -21.98
C LYS A 255 -2.98 -9.61 -22.79
N SER A 256 -4.21 -9.40 -23.23
CA SER A 256 -4.69 -8.18 -23.88
C SER A 256 -5.97 -7.70 -23.22
N LEU A 257 -6.18 -6.40 -23.22
CA LEU A 257 -7.38 -5.74 -22.72
C LEU A 257 -7.59 -4.44 -23.49
N SER A 258 -8.85 -4.12 -23.78
CA SER A 258 -9.27 -2.85 -24.38
C SER A 258 -9.73 -1.87 -23.29
N GLU A 259 -9.79 -0.59 -23.65
CA GLU A 259 -10.36 0.44 -22.79
C GLU A 259 -11.85 0.18 -22.49
N ASP A 260 -12.62 -0.31 -23.46
CA ASP A 260 -14.04 -0.65 -23.30
C ASP A 260 -14.26 -1.79 -22.28
N GLU A 261 -13.37 -2.79 -22.26
CA GLU A 261 -13.42 -3.88 -21.28
C GLU A 261 -13.11 -3.37 -19.88
N ILE A 262 -12.13 -2.46 -19.73
CA ILE A 262 -11.83 -1.80 -18.45
C ILE A 262 -13.01 -0.93 -18.01
N GLU A 263 -13.61 -0.14 -18.91
CA GLU A 263 -14.79 0.67 -18.58
C GLU A 263 -15.94 -0.22 -18.10
N SER A 264 -16.21 -1.31 -18.80
CA SER A 264 -17.27 -2.26 -18.43
C SER A 264 -17.00 -2.90 -17.07
N PHE A 265 -15.78 -3.34 -16.83
CA PHE A 265 -15.36 -3.90 -15.54
C PHE A 265 -15.50 -2.87 -14.41
N CYS A 266 -15.03 -1.64 -14.61
CA CYS A 266 -15.16 -0.58 -13.61
C CYS A 266 -16.64 -0.20 -13.36
N ARG A 267 -17.51 -0.33 -14.36
CA ARG A 267 -18.94 -0.04 -14.22
C ARG A 267 -19.65 -0.96 -13.24
N GLU A 268 -19.21 -2.19 -13.15
CA GLU A 268 -19.78 -3.20 -12.24
C GLU A 268 -19.30 -3.00 -10.78
N HIS A 269 -18.16 -2.32 -10.57
CA HIS A 269 -17.48 -2.28 -9.27
C HIS A 269 -17.35 -0.87 -8.68
N LEU A 270 -17.51 0.19 -9.48
CA LEU A 270 -17.28 1.58 -9.06
C LEU A 270 -18.47 2.48 -9.36
N ALA A 271 -18.72 3.42 -8.44
CA ALA A 271 -19.64 4.53 -8.69
C ALA A 271 -19.22 5.33 -9.93
N GLY A 272 -20.19 5.93 -10.64
CA GLY A 272 -19.96 6.57 -11.94
C GLY A 272 -18.87 7.63 -11.95
N PHE A 273 -18.78 8.44 -10.89
CA PHE A 273 -17.80 9.52 -10.77
C PHE A 273 -16.38 9.03 -10.45
N LYS A 274 -16.24 7.82 -9.89
CA LYS A 274 -14.95 7.16 -9.58
C LYS A 274 -14.31 6.43 -10.77
N ARG A 275 -15.04 6.21 -11.86
CA ARG A 275 -14.54 5.46 -13.00
C ARG A 275 -13.47 6.23 -13.75
N PRO A 276 -12.36 5.60 -14.13
CA PRO A 276 -11.36 6.24 -14.97
C PRO A 276 -11.97 6.81 -16.25
N LYS A 277 -11.65 8.06 -16.55
CA LYS A 277 -12.05 8.73 -17.79
C LYS A 277 -11.02 8.54 -18.90
N LYS A 278 -9.84 8.11 -18.53
CA LYS A 278 -8.75 7.77 -19.45
C LYS A 278 -8.04 6.54 -18.94
N VAL A 279 -7.75 5.62 -19.85
CA VAL A 279 -6.96 4.42 -19.58
C VAL A 279 -5.73 4.43 -20.48
N ILE A 280 -4.56 4.13 -19.93
CA ILE A 280 -3.30 4.10 -20.67
C ILE A 280 -2.61 2.77 -20.32
N PHE A 281 -2.37 1.94 -21.32
CA PHE A 281 -1.64 0.69 -21.16
C PHE A 281 -0.14 0.94 -21.38
N CYS A 282 0.67 0.73 -20.34
CA CYS A 282 2.13 0.90 -20.41
C CYS A 282 2.82 0.21 -19.24
N GLU A 283 4.15 0.08 -19.34
CA GLU A 283 4.98 -0.26 -18.20
C GLU A 283 5.00 0.89 -17.19
N LEU A 284 4.78 0.59 -15.91
CA LEU A 284 4.72 1.58 -14.85
C LEU A 284 6.12 1.95 -14.36
N PRO A 285 6.44 3.26 -14.20
CA PRO A 285 7.71 3.69 -13.64
C PRO A 285 7.79 3.30 -12.15
N LYS A 286 8.89 2.63 -11.79
CA LYS A 286 9.10 2.11 -10.43
C LYS A 286 10.44 2.58 -9.88
N THR A 287 10.51 2.81 -8.58
CA THR A 287 11.78 3.00 -7.88
C THR A 287 12.55 1.68 -7.82
N ALA A 288 13.84 1.73 -7.42
CA ALA A 288 14.64 0.52 -7.18
C ALA A 288 14.04 -0.43 -6.12
N THR A 289 13.15 0.08 -5.25
CA THR A 289 12.41 -0.72 -4.26
C THR A 289 11.06 -1.21 -4.78
N GLY A 290 10.71 -0.95 -6.04
CA GLY A 290 9.47 -1.38 -6.67
C GLY A 290 8.25 -0.49 -6.43
N LYS A 291 8.42 0.69 -5.79
CA LYS A 291 7.31 1.63 -5.58
C LYS A 291 7.00 2.38 -6.87
N ILE A 292 5.72 2.42 -7.27
CA ILE A 292 5.25 3.16 -8.45
C ILE A 292 5.46 4.67 -8.24
N GLN A 293 6.00 5.33 -9.24
CA GLN A 293 6.33 6.76 -9.23
C GLN A 293 5.16 7.57 -9.81
N LYS A 294 4.07 7.74 -9.04
CA LYS A 294 2.87 8.46 -9.48
C LYS A 294 3.15 9.88 -9.97
N TYR A 295 4.22 10.53 -9.49
CA TYR A 295 4.58 11.87 -9.96
C TYR A 295 4.95 11.89 -11.45
N GLU A 296 5.62 10.83 -11.97
CA GLU A 296 5.90 10.68 -13.41
C GLU A 296 4.61 10.42 -14.19
N LEU A 297 3.72 9.58 -13.64
CA LEU A 297 2.44 9.28 -14.28
C LEU A 297 1.56 10.53 -14.41
N ARG A 298 1.58 11.45 -13.42
CA ARG A 298 0.87 12.73 -13.54
C ARG A 298 1.40 13.59 -14.68
N VAL A 299 2.71 13.58 -14.94
CA VAL A 299 3.30 14.28 -16.08
C VAL A 299 2.83 13.63 -17.39
N ARG A 300 2.92 12.30 -17.49
CA ARG A 300 2.47 11.55 -18.68
C ARG A 300 0.96 11.71 -18.94
N ALA A 301 0.14 11.74 -17.91
CA ALA A 301 -1.31 11.94 -18.05
C ALA A 301 -1.65 13.27 -18.75
N ARG A 302 -0.89 14.33 -18.44
CA ARG A 302 -1.08 15.68 -19.03
C ARG A 302 -0.58 15.77 -20.46
N SER A 303 0.52 15.11 -20.81
CA SER A 303 1.08 15.10 -22.16
C SER A 303 0.41 14.11 -23.11
N ALA A 304 -0.42 13.22 -22.60
CA ALA A 304 -1.00 12.08 -23.31
C ALA A 304 0.05 11.12 -23.89
N GLU A 305 1.27 11.12 -23.36
CA GLU A 305 2.38 10.25 -23.76
C GLU A 305 2.46 9.02 -22.85
N CYS A 306 2.74 7.88 -23.48
CA CYS A 306 3.11 6.62 -22.79
C CYS A 306 4.62 6.55 -22.61
#